data_0bbf8ff3c1853e546c9ad772ca335ec5
#
_entry.id   0bbf8ff3c1853e546c9ad772ca335ec5
#
_cell.length_a   1.000
_cell.length_b   1.000
_cell.length_c   1.000
_cell.angle_alpha   90.00
_cell.angle_beta   90.00
_cell.angle_gamma   90.00
#
_symmetry.space_group_name_H-M   'P 1'
#
loop_
_entity.id
_entity.type
_entity.pdbx_description
1 polymer ?
#
loop_
_entity_poly.entity_id
_entity_poly.type
_entity_poly.pdbx_seq_one_letter_code
_entity_poly.pdbx_strand_id
1 'polypeptide(L)'
;KDTLYNKDQTSITAEMQTRFATEKKQQENEILNLQVKSESFIKTIFIIAAGLLLVIAFFIFRGLRQKQKANIALEEKNKIIEEQKQTVEHQKHIVEEQNKDITDSIRYAERIQNAILPPEKQWYSIFPQSFVFYKPKDILSGDFYWIEQKGDLVFVAAADCTGHGVPGALISIVNYNLLNKAVLEKDLNNPADILNYVNHQLTLALHQTFQESSVKDGMDISLCVLNTKTLELNYSGANNPIYIIHQIENAVTRISEVKADKFPVGAFVDEQVQSFTSKQIQLQKNDLVYLFSDGFADQFGGDKGKKFKYKQLKDILLENQNLSMIEQRSILENKFTNWKGKLEQVDDVLVIGIKV
;
A
#
# COMPACT_ATOMS: atom_id res chain seq x y z
N LYS A 1 84.36 -13.70 -115.27
CA LYS A 1 84.24 -13.03 -113.91
C LYS A 1 82.83 -12.53 -113.63
N ASP A 2 81.99 -12.20 -114.54
CA ASP A 2 80.67 -11.63 -114.38
C ASP A 2 79.54 -12.61 -113.91
N THR A 3 79.78 -13.90 -114.16
CA THR A 3 78.75 -14.89 -113.77
C THR A 3 78.79 -15.31 -112.29
N LEU A 4 79.96 -15.15 -111.68
CA LEU A 4 80.08 -15.41 -110.20
C LEU A 4 79.58 -14.23 -109.40
N TYR A 5 79.74 -12.97 -109.82
CA TYR A 5 79.28 -11.80 -109.16
C TYR A 5 77.79 -11.66 -109.16
N ASN A 6 77.07 -12.11 -110.15
CA ASN A 6 75.60 -12.11 -110.22
C ASN A 6 74.98 -13.23 -109.40
N LYS A 7 75.72 -14.34 -109.11
CA LYS A 7 75.23 -15.46 -108.33
C LYS A 7 75.25 -15.10 -106.81
N ASP A 8 76.26 -14.34 -106.40
CA ASP A 8 76.42 -13.89 -105.03
C ASP A 8 75.42 -12.76 -104.67
N GLN A 9 75.14 -11.85 -105.61
CA GLN A 9 74.12 -10.78 -105.42
C GLN A 9 72.72 -11.35 -105.35
N THR A 10 72.41 -12.37 -106.15
CA THR A 10 71.08 -13.03 -106.08
C THR A 10 70.90 -13.86 -104.82
N SER A 11 71.98 -14.47 -104.28
CA SER A 11 71.92 -15.20 -103.02
C SER A 11 71.75 -14.29 -101.80
N ILE A 12 72.49 -13.14 -101.82
CA ILE A 12 72.40 -12.13 -100.77
C ILE A 12 70.99 -11.44 -100.75
N THR A 13 70.43 -11.16 -101.92
CA THR A 13 69.05 -10.60 -102.00
C THR A 13 68.01 -11.60 -101.60
N ALA A 14 68.17 -12.89 -101.93
CA ALA A 14 67.26 -13.95 -101.48
C ALA A 14 67.34 -14.19 -99.97
N GLU A 15 68.59 -14.10 -99.42
CA GLU A 15 68.77 -14.21 -97.95
C GLU A 15 68.23 -13.02 -97.20
N MET A 16 68.38 -11.78 -97.71
CA MET A 16 67.79 -10.58 -97.19
C MET A 16 66.23 -10.62 -97.25
N GLN A 17 65.66 -11.07 -98.36
CA GLN A 17 64.24 -11.24 -98.52
C GLN A 17 63.69 -12.30 -97.55
N THR A 18 64.38 -13.39 -97.32
CA THR A 18 64.00 -14.45 -96.39
C THR A 18 64.10 -13.95 -94.92
N ARG A 19 65.17 -13.21 -94.65
CA ARG A 19 65.30 -12.57 -93.30
C ARG A 19 64.22 -11.56 -93.04
N PHE A 20 63.93 -10.67 -93.98
CA PHE A 20 62.87 -9.66 -93.88
C PHE A 20 61.49 -10.30 -93.77
N ALA A 21 61.24 -11.36 -94.51
CA ALA A 21 59.98 -12.14 -94.39
C ALA A 21 59.86 -12.84 -93.04
N THR A 22 61.00 -13.33 -92.50
CA THR A 22 61.00 -13.96 -91.15
C THR A 22 60.84 -12.97 -90.05
N GLU A 23 61.52 -11.81 -90.13
CA GLU A 23 61.35 -10.73 -89.17
C GLU A 23 59.94 -10.17 -89.19
N LYS A 24 59.34 -9.96 -90.35
CA LYS A 24 57.94 -9.53 -90.49
C LYS A 24 56.94 -10.53 -89.88
N LYS A 25 57.19 -11.82 -90.14
CA LYS A 25 56.37 -12.90 -89.59
C LYS A 25 56.52 -13.01 -88.08
N GLN A 26 57.71 -12.72 -87.57
CA GLN A 26 57.96 -12.67 -86.12
C GLN A 26 57.22 -11.48 -85.46
N GLN A 27 57.25 -10.29 -86.07
CA GLN A 27 56.52 -9.13 -85.64
C GLN A 27 55.00 -9.34 -85.69
N GLU A 28 54.49 -9.94 -86.77
CA GLU A 28 53.07 -10.31 -86.90
C GLU A 28 52.65 -11.28 -85.77
N ASN A 29 53.47 -12.29 -85.47
CA ASN A 29 53.23 -13.24 -84.36
C ASN A 29 53.32 -12.58 -82.99
N GLU A 30 54.21 -11.65 -82.77
CA GLU A 30 54.29 -10.88 -81.54
C GLU A 30 53.01 -10.02 -81.31
N ILE A 31 52.58 -9.33 -82.37
CA ILE A 31 51.34 -8.53 -82.34
C ILE A 31 50.12 -9.44 -82.06
N LEU A 32 50.05 -10.59 -82.75
CA LEU A 32 48.98 -11.56 -82.58
C LEU A 32 48.98 -12.13 -81.16
N ASN A 33 50.14 -12.44 -80.59
CA ASN A 33 50.28 -12.89 -79.20
C ASN A 33 49.87 -11.84 -78.17
N LEU A 34 50.21 -10.58 -78.43
CA LEU A 34 49.80 -9.47 -77.63
C LEU A 34 48.25 -9.28 -77.69
N GLN A 35 47.66 -9.39 -78.88
CA GLN A 35 46.21 -9.32 -79.06
C GLN A 35 45.50 -10.48 -78.31
N VAL A 36 45.97 -11.71 -78.47
CA VAL A 36 45.40 -12.87 -77.76
C VAL A 36 45.55 -12.73 -76.26
N LYS A 37 46.67 -12.22 -75.74
CA LYS A 37 46.89 -11.95 -74.34
C LYS A 37 45.94 -10.84 -73.83
N SER A 38 45.79 -9.77 -74.64
CA SER A 38 44.87 -8.67 -74.27
C SER A 38 43.39 -9.13 -74.25
N GLU A 39 42.97 -9.92 -75.24
CA GLU A 39 41.66 -10.51 -75.28
C GLU A 39 41.40 -11.47 -74.10
N SER A 40 42.38 -12.33 -73.81
CA SER A 40 42.23 -13.23 -72.64
C SER A 40 42.20 -12.48 -71.32
N PHE A 41 42.97 -11.43 -71.19
CA PHE A 41 42.95 -10.54 -70.00
C PHE A 41 41.61 -9.85 -69.85
N ILE A 42 41.06 -9.28 -70.94
CA ILE A 42 39.72 -8.66 -70.93
C ILE A 42 38.64 -9.68 -70.57
N LYS A 43 38.67 -10.88 -71.15
CA LYS A 43 37.73 -11.97 -70.79
C LYS A 43 37.80 -12.36 -69.32
N THR A 44 39.05 -12.42 -68.78
CA THR A 44 39.22 -12.71 -67.34
C THR A 44 38.66 -11.64 -66.46
N ILE A 45 38.84 -10.34 -66.79
CA ILE A 45 38.24 -9.23 -66.07
C ILE A 45 36.69 -9.31 -66.10
N PHE A 46 36.12 -9.61 -67.28
CA PHE A 46 34.66 -9.76 -67.38
C PHE A 46 34.13 -10.93 -66.52
N ILE A 47 34.82 -12.06 -66.46
CA ILE A 47 34.47 -13.21 -65.64
C ILE A 47 34.52 -12.83 -64.15
N ILE A 48 35.56 -12.14 -63.71
CA ILE A 48 35.72 -11.68 -62.35
C ILE A 48 34.58 -10.65 -61.96
N ALA A 49 34.37 -9.68 -62.87
CA ALA A 49 33.32 -8.70 -62.67
C ALA A 49 31.91 -9.34 -62.59
N ALA A 50 31.63 -10.31 -63.48
CA ALA A 50 30.35 -11.05 -63.40
C ALA A 50 30.21 -11.86 -62.10
N GLY A 51 31.36 -12.51 -61.66
CA GLY A 51 31.36 -13.20 -60.37
C GLY A 51 31.08 -12.28 -59.17
N LEU A 52 31.70 -11.08 -59.15
CA LEU A 52 31.45 -10.08 -58.13
C LEU A 52 29.99 -9.59 -58.13
N LEU A 53 29.42 -9.36 -59.32
CA LEU A 53 28.01 -8.97 -59.43
C LEU A 53 27.06 -10.04 -58.88
N LEU A 54 27.35 -11.33 -59.15
CA LEU A 54 26.56 -12.44 -58.61
C LEU A 54 26.65 -12.51 -57.07
N VAL A 55 27.83 -12.29 -56.51
CA VAL A 55 28.02 -12.25 -55.05
C VAL A 55 27.23 -11.09 -54.43
N ILE A 56 27.32 -9.90 -55.03
CA ILE A 56 26.55 -8.74 -54.60
C ILE A 56 25.05 -9.01 -54.68
N ALA A 57 24.58 -9.54 -55.80
CA ALA A 57 23.17 -9.91 -55.98
C ALA A 57 22.71 -10.95 -54.95
N PHE A 58 23.54 -11.93 -54.63
CA PHE A 58 23.26 -12.91 -53.57
C PHE A 58 23.09 -12.26 -52.19
N PHE A 59 23.99 -11.35 -51.82
CA PHE A 59 23.86 -10.66 -50.52
C PHE A 59 22.63 -9.73 -50.44
N ILE A 60 22.34 -9.01 -51.53
CA ILE A 60 21.16 -8.19 -51.64
C ILE A 60 19.89 -9.06 -51.51
N PHE A 61 19.82 -10.15 -52.23
CA PHE A 61 18.68 -11.06 -52.19
C PHE A 61 18.48 -11.69 -50.79
N ARG A 62 19.60 -12.12 -50.17
CA ARG A 62 19.59 -12.62 -48.79
C ARG A 62 19.11 -11.55 -47.79
N GLY A 63 19.60 -10.31 -47.91
CA GLY A 63 19.17 -9.20 -47.08
C GLY A 63 17.69 -8.85 -47.23
N LEU A 64 17.19 -8.83 -48.46
CA LEU A 64 15.78 -8.61 -48.76
C LEU A 64 14.87 -9.70 -48.16
N ARG A 65 15.26 -10.98 -48.34
CA ARG A 65 14.52 -12.10 -47.70
C ARG A 65 14.56 -12.04 -46.19
N GLN A 66 15.65 -11.67 -45.59
CA GLN A 66 15.77 -11.53 -44.13
C GLN A 66 14.89 -10.37 -43.61
N LYS A 67 14.93 -9.23 -44.32
CA LYS A 67 14.07 -8.07 -44.01
C LYS A 67 12.57 -8.41 -44.16
N GLN A 68 12.19 -9.14 -45.19
CA GLN A 68 10.80 -9.57 -45.37
C GLN A 68 10.33 -10.50 -44.27
N LYS A 69 11.13 -11.50 -43.85
CA LYS A 69 10.82 -12.37 -42.71
C LYS A 69 10.70 -11.59 -41.39
N ALA A 70 11.63 -10.63 -41.17
CA ALA A 70 11.56 -9.76 -39.97
C ALA A 70 10.31 -8.89 -39.94
N ASN A 71 9.90 -8.33 -41.10
CA ASN A 71 8.68 -7.52 -41.18
C ASN A 71 7.42 -8.36 -40.88
N ILE A 72 7.32 -9.58 -41.46
CA ILE A 72 6.16 -10.46 -41.16
C ILE A 72 6.15 -10.82 -39.69
N ALA A 73 7.26 -11.18 -39.05
CA ALA A 73 7.34 -11.48 -37.64
C ALA A 73 7.01 -10.25 -36.76
N LEU A 74 7.37 -9.04 -37.21
CA LEU A 74 7.01 -7.79 -36.53
C LEU A 74 5.53 -7.50 -36.63
N GLU A 75 4.91 -7.70 -37.79
CA GLU A 75 3.47 -7.54 -37.96
C GLU A 75 2.66 -8.50 -37.09
N GLU A 76 3.08 -9.79 -37.02
CA GLU A 76 2.47 -10.77 -36.13
C GLU A 76 2.58 -10.35 -34.66
N LYS A 77 3.79 -9.91 -34.23
CA LYS A 77 3.97 -9.41 -32.87
C LYS A 77 3.11 -8.17 -32.58
N ASN A 78 3.06 -7.22 -33.50
CA ASN A 78 2.26 -6.03 -33.33
C ASN A 78 0.76 -6.37 -33.21
N LYS A 79 0.28 -7.34 -33.98
CA LYS A 79 -1.09 -7.83 -33.88
C LYS A 79 -1.38 -8.45 -32.50
N ILE A 80 -0.47 -9.31 -32.00
CA ILE A 80 -0.61 -9.90 -30.67
C ILE A 80 -0.60 -8.82 -29.58
N ILE A 81 0.30 -7.82 -29.68
CA ILE A 81 0.38 -6.71 -28.73
C ILE A 81 -0.93 -5.91 -28.72
N GLU A 82 -1.51 -5.64 -29.89
CA GLU A 82 -2.78 -4.89 -29.98
C GLU A 82 -3.94 -5.69 -29.38
N GLU A 83 -4.01 -6.99 -29.64
CA GLU A 83 -5.00 -7.89 -29.02
C GLU A 83 -4.84 -7.95 -27.48
N GLN A 84 -3.58 -8.05 -26.99
CA GLN A 84 -3.29 -8.02 -25.56
C GLN A 84 -3.67 -6.67 -24.93
N LYS A 85 -3.36 -5.56 -25.59
CA LYS A 85 -3.70 -4.22 -25.12
C LYS A 85 -5.22 -4.05 -24.99
N GLN A 86 -5.99 -4.47 -25.96
CA GLN A 86 -7.46 -4.44 -25.89
C GLN A 86 -8.00 -5.31 -24.74
N THR A 87 -7.41 -6.50 -24.54
CA THR A 87 -7.78 -7.39 -23.42
C THR A 87 -7.49 -6.74 -22.06
N VAL A 88 -6.31 -6.15 -21.89
CA VAL A 88 -5.92 -5.44 -20.66
C VAL A 88 -6.81 -4.23 -20.40
N GLU A 89 -7.16 -3.47 -21.44
CA GLU A 89 -8.03 -2.31 -21.33
C GLU A 89 -9.46 -2.69 -20.92
N HIS A 90 -9.96 -3.80 -21.47
CA HIS A 90 -11.25 -4.37 -21.07
C HIS A 90 -11.24 -4.88 -19.62
N GLN A 91 -10.19 -5.63 -19.24
CA GLN A 91 -10.03 -6.08 -17.84
C GLN A 91 -9.92 -4.93 -16.86
N LYS A 92 -9.18 -3.87 -17.22
CA LYS A 92 -9.07 -2.65 -16.42
C LYS A 92 -10.44 -2.02 -16.16
N HIS A 93 -11.27 -1.90 -17.20
CA HIS A 93 -12.61 -1.34 -17.06
C HIS A 93 -13.50 -2.17 -16.12
N ILE A 94 -13.46 -3.50 -16.24
CA ILE A 94 -14.19 -4.40 -15.33
C ILE A 94 -13.73 -4.22 -13.88
N VAL A 95 -12.42 -4.16 -13.66
CA VAL A 95 -11.85 -3.98 -12.30
C VAL A 95 -12.22 -2.61 -11.72
N GLU A 96 -12.22 -1.55 -12.54
CA GLU A 96 -12.62 -0.22 -12.10
C GLU A 96 -14.12 -0.18 -11.72
N GLU A 97 -15.00 -0.84 -12.49
CA GLU A 97 -16.41 -0.95 -12.18
C GLU A 97 -16.66 -1.75 -10.89
N GLN A 98 -16.03 -2.92 -10.75
CA GLN A 98 -16.12 -3.73 -9.52
C GLN A 98 -15.59 -2.98 -8.28
N ASN A 99 -14.46 -2.28 -8.41
CA ASN A 99 -13.91 -1.47 -7.31
C ASN A 99 -14.86 -0.34 -6.91
N LYS A 100 -15.54 0.27 -7.86
CA LYS A 100 -16.56 1.29 -7.59
C LYS A 100 -17.73 0.69 -6.80
N ASP A 101 -18.28 -0.43 -7.25
CA ASP A 101 -19.41 -1.08 -6.60
C ASP A 101 -19.07 -1.52 -5.16
N ILE A 102 -17.88 -2.09 -4.96
CA ILE A 102 -17.37 -2.45 -3.64
C ILE A 102 -17.23 -1.20 -2.76
N THR A 103 -16.62 -0.13 -3.28
CA THR A 103 -16.42 1.11 -2.53
C THR A 103 -17.75 1.76 -2.16
N ASP A 104 -18.72 1.78 -3.05
CA ASP A 104 -20.06 2.31 -2.79
C ASP A 104 -20.80 1.49 -1.72
N SER A 105 -20.64 0.17 -1.72
CA SER A 105 -21.16 -0.72 -0.67
C SER A 105 -20.51 -0.45 0.70
N ILE A 106 -19.18 -0.26 0.73
CA ILE A 106 -18.45 0.08 1.95
C ILE A 106 -18.86 1.47 2.49
N ARG A 107 -19.07 2.46 1.63
CA ARG A 107 -19.58 3.78 2.02
C ARG A 107 -21.01 3.74 2.55
N TYR A 108 -21.81 2.80 2.06
CA TYR A 108 -23.13 2.58 2.63
C TYR A 108 -23.03 1.99 4.05
N ALA A 109 -22.13 1.03 4.29
CA ALA A 109 -21.87 0.50 5.61
C ALA A 109 -21.31 1.57 6.57
N GLU A 110 -20.45 2.49 6.08
CA GLU A 110 -19.96 3.66 6.85
C GLU A 110 -21.12 4.54 7.34
N ARG A 111 -22.11 4.80 6.49
CA ARG A 111 -23.30 5.56 6.90
C ARG A 111 -24.08 4.88 8.01
N ILE A 112 -24.17 3.54 7.97
CA ILE A 112 -24.83 2.77 9.04
C ILE A 112 -24.01 2.86 10.32
N GLN A 113 -22.69 2.66 10.25
CA GLN A 113 -21.80 2.76 11.42
C GLN A 113 -21.88 4.16 12.06
N ASN A 114 -21.79 5.22 11.26
CA ASN A 114 -21.89 6.59 11.73
C ASN A 114 -23.27 6.94 12.33
N ALA A 115 -24.34 6.28 11.88
CA ALA A 115 -25.68 6.47 12.44
C ALA A 115 -25.85 5.79 13.81
N ILE A 116 -25.03 4.80 14.14
CA ILE A 116 -25.03 4.11 15.43
C ILE A 116 -24.21 4.90 16.47
N LEU A 117 -23.11 5.54 16.04
CA LEU A 117 -22.28 6.34 16.94
C LEU A 117 -23.06 7.50 17.55
N PRO A 118 -22.76 7.90 18.80
CA PRO A 118 -23.42 9.01 19.45
C PRO A 118 -23.25 10.31 18.65
N PRO A 119 -24.35 11.02 18.30
CA PRO A 119 -24.21 12.27 17.58
C PRO A 119 -23.54 13.33 18.47
N GLU A 120 -22.71 14.19 17.86
CA GLU A 120 -21.97 15.24 18.58
C GLU A 120 -22.86 16.07 19.50
N LYS A 121 -24.10 16.38 19.07
CA LYS A 121 -25.05 17.13 19.88
C LYS A 121 -25.39 16.41 21.18
N GLN A 122 -25.60 15.11 21.18
CA GLN A 122 -25.84 14.30 22.35
C GLN A 122 -24.61 14.29 23.25
N TRP A 123 -23.43 14.04 22.64
CA TRP A 123 -22.16 14.02 23.36
C TRP A 123 -21.92 15.32 24.15
N TYR A 124 -21.95 16.48 23.47
CA TYR A 124 -21.68 17.77 24.11
C TYR A 124 -22.82 18.25 25.04
N SER A 125 -24.04 17.71 24.93
CA SER A 125 -25.09 17.99 25.94
C SER A 125 -24.79 17.33 27.27
N ILE A 126 -24.09 16.19 27.27
CA ILE A 126 -23.70 15.44 28.48
C ILE A 126 -22.36 15.96 29.01
N PHE A 127 -21.38 16.11 28.15
CA PHE A 127 -20.02 16.57 28.46
C PHE A 127 -19.67 17.84 27.68
N PRO A 128 -20.12 19.05 28.11
CA PRO A 128 -19.81 20.29 27.37
C PRO A 128 -18.34 20.62 27.28
N GLN A 129 -17.55 20.19 28.27
CA GLN A 129 -16.08 20.35 28.29
C GLN A 129 -15.41 19.00 27.98
N SER A 130 -15.47 18.62 26.74
CA SER A 130 -14.87 17.37 26.28
C SER A 130 -14.42 17.47 24.82
N PHE A 131 -13.73 16.46 24.35
CA PHE A 131 -13.50 16.20 22.94
C PHE A 131 -13.51 14.70 22.62
N VAL A 132 -13.83 14.38 21.38
CA VAL A 132 -13.59 13.09 20.77
C VAL A 132 -12.68 13.32 19.57
N PHE A 133 -11.47 12.78 19.61
CA PHE A 133 -10.58 12.69 18.45
C PHE A 133 -10.69 11.26 17.90
N TYR A 134 -11.45 11.13 16.83
CA TYR A 134 -11.74 9.87 16.18
C TYR A 134 -11.30 9.93 14.73
N LYS A 135 -10.40 9.04 14.35
CA LYS A 135 -9.80 9.00 13.02
C LYS A 135 -9.63 7.56 12.56
N PRO A 136 -10.61 7.03 11.81
CA PRO A 136 -10.49 5.72 11.19
C PRO A 136 -9.27 5.60 10.26
N LYS A 137 -8.68 4.42 10.20
CA LYS A 137 -7.63 4.06 9.25
C LYS A 137 -8.20 3.86 7.84
N ASP A 138 -9.29 3.14 7.75
CA ASP A 138 -10.02 2.83 6.53
C ASP A 138 -11.32 3.64 6.45
N ILE A 139 -12.20 3.32 5.50
CA ILE A 139 -13.54 3.94 5.42
C ILE A 139 -14.38 3.56 6.64
N LEU A 140 -14.24 2.33 7.13
CA LEU A 140 -14.89 1.80 8.32
C LEU A 140 -13.85 1.60 9.42
N SER A 141 -14.28 1.65 10.67
CA SER A 141 -13.42 1.53 11.85
C SER A 141 -13.81 0.35 12.73
N GLY A 142 -12.79 -0.32 13.30
CA GLY A 142 -12.95 -1.23 14.43
C GLY A 142 -13.18 -0.47 15.74
N ASP A 143 -12.54 0.71 15.87
CA ASP A 143 -12.74 1.58 17.03
C ASP A 143 -14.14 2.19 17.06
N PHE A 144 -14.66 2.37 18.25
CA PHE A 144 -15.86 3.18 18.45
C PHE A 144 -15.86 3.84 19.83
N TYR A 145 -16.55 4.97 19.92
CA TYR A 145 -16.86 5.63 21.19
C TYR A 145 -18.33 5.45 21.51
N TRP A 146 -18.63 5.35 22.80
CA TRP A 146 -19.98 5.09 23.28
C TRP A 146 -20.31 5.96 24.51
N ILE A 147 -21.50 6.47 24.56
CA ILE A 147 -22.01 7.25 25.71
C ILE A 147 -23.48 6.95 25.94
N GLU A 148 -23.83 6.79 27.20
CA GLU A 148 -25.21 6.64 27.62
C GLU A 148 -25.42 7.40 28.96
N GLN A 149 -26.60 7.93 29.16
CA GLN A 149 -26.93 8.62 30.41
C GLN A 149 -28.19 8.05 31.05
N LYS A 150 -28.11 7.73 32.33
CA LYS A 150 -29.20 7.17 33.11
C LYS A 150 -29.29 7.87 34.44
N GLY A 151 -30.16 8.86 34.53
CA GLY A 151 -30.25 9.74 35.70
C GLY A 151 -28.95 10.51 35.91
N ASP A 152 -28.33 10.35 37.08
CA ASP A 152 -27.10 11.01 37.46
C ASP A 152 -25.84 10.23 36.99
N LEU A 153 -26.01 9.03 36.45
CA LEU A 153 -24.91 8.20 35.94
C LEU A 153 -24.72 8.44 34.46
N VAL A 154 -23.48 8.71 34.08
CA VAL A 154 -23.02 8.79 32.68
C VAL A 154 -22.02 7.69 32.43
N PHE A 155 -22.31 6.88 31.42
CA PHE A 155 -21.50 5.79 30.96
C PHE A 155 -20.73 6.26 29.72
N VAL A 156 -19.45 6.05 29.68
CA VAL A 156 -18.60 6.43 28.54
C VAL A 156 -17.56 5.36 28.28
N ALA A 157 -17.34 5.02 27.00
CA ALA A 157 -16.34 4.05 26.61
C ALA A 157 -15.56 4.50 25.37
N ALA A 158 -14.29 4.11 25.34
CA ALA A 158 -13.47 4.02 24.14
C ALA A 158 -13.12 2.55 23.92
N ALA A 159 -13.50 2.01 22.79
CA ALA A 159 -13.36 0.61 22.44
C ALA A 159 -12.61 0.45 21.13
N ASP A 160 -11.78 -0.59 21.09
CA ASP A 160 -10.94 -1.00 19.99
C ASP A 160 -11.26 -2.48 19.69
N CYS A 161 -11.92 -2.74 18.58
CA CYS A 161 -12.30 -4.10 18.19
C CYS A 161 -11.24 -4.77 17.35
N THR A 162 -11.12 -6.08 17.47
CA THR A 162 -10.20 -6.88 16.66
C THR A 162 -10.41 -6.63 15.17
N GLY A 163 -9.34 -6.18 14.50
CA GLY A 163 -9.30 -5.93 13.07
C GLY A 163 -9.82 -4.55 12.68
N HIS A 164 -9.50 -4.12 11.47
CA HIS A 164 -9.89 -2.82 10.91
C HIS A 164 -10.76 -3.00 9.65
N GLY A 165 -11.33 -1.92 9.13
CA GLY A 165 -12.21 -1.95 7.97
C GLY A 165 -13.50 -2.72 8.23
N VAL A 166 -13.99 -3.48 7.24
CA VAL A 166 -15.31 -4.16 7.31
C VAL A 166 -15.41 -5.15 8.47
N PRO A 167 -14.44 -6.07 8.71
CA PRO A 167 -14.54 -7.00 9.85
C PRO A 167 -14.61 -6.28 11.20
N GLY A 168 -13.69 -5.33 11.45
CA GLY A 168 -13.69 -4.55 12.69
C GLY A 168 -15.01 -3.79 12.92
N ALA A 169 -15.55 -3.18 11.86
CA ALA A 169 -16.83 -2.47 11.91
C ALA A 169 -18.02 -3.37 12.29
N LEU A 170 -18.06 -4.61 11.81
CA LEU A 170 -19.11 -5.55 12.18
C LEU A 170 -19.04 -5.91 13.67
N ILE A 171 -17.83 -6.16 14.18
CA ILE A 171 -17.61 -6.45 15.60
C ILE A 171 -17.93 -5.21 16.46
N SER A 172 -17.58 -4.00 16.01
CA SER A 172 -17.91 -2.77 16.73
C SER A 172 -19.42 -2.57 16.88
N ILE A 173 -20.22 -2.84 15.84
CA ILE A 173 -21.68 -2.77 15.88
C ILE A 173 -22.27 -3.77 16.89
N VAL A 174 -21.75 -5.01 16.89
CA VAL A 174 -22.21 -6.04 17.85
C VAL A 174 -21.92 -5.58 19.29
N ASN A 175 -20.68 -5.14 19.56
CA ASN A 175 -20.29 -4.70 20.90
C ASN A 175 -21.03 -3.45 21.35
N TYR A 176 -21.26 -2.48 20.47
CA TYR A 176 -22.07 -1.29 20.73
C TYR A 176 -23.48 -1.67 21.20
N ASN A 177 -24.13 -2.59 20.49
CA ASN A 177 -25.46 -3.08 20.86
C ASN A 177 -25.45 -3.85 22.18
N LEU A 178 -24.40 -4.63 22.47
CA LEU A 178 -24.28 -5.36 23.74
C LEU A 178 -24.09 -4.41 24.93
N LEU A 179 -23.34 -3.31 24.76
CA LEU A 179 -23.23 -2.25 25.77
C LEU A 179 -24.60 -1.59 26.05
N ASN A 180 -25.33 -1.20 25.01
CA ASN A 180 -26.69 -0.69 25.14
C ASN A 180 -27.58 -1.66 25.88
N LYS A 181 -27.58 -2.92 25.53
CA LYS A 181 -28.38 -3.97 26.15
C LYS A 181 -28.02 -4.16 27.63
N ALA A 182 -26.73 -4.12 27.98
CA ALA A 182 -26.25 -4.22 29.34
C ALA A 182 -26.83 -3.09 30.24
N VAL A 183 -26.75 -1.85 29.74
CA VAL A 183 -27.15 -0.66 30.54
C VAL A 183 -28.65 -0.41 30.49
N LEU A 184 -29.28 -0.47 29.32
CA LEU A 184 -30.66 -0.07 29.13
C LEU A 184 -31.66 -1.20 29.40
N GLU A 185 -31.34 -2.46 29.06
CA GLU A 185 -32.25 -3.59 29.23
C GLU A 185 -31.97 -4.39 30.52
N LYS A 186 -30.67 -4.58 30.84
CA LYS A 186 -30.27 -5.35 32.05
C LYS A 186 -30.08 -4.49 33.29
N ASP A 187 -30.15 -3.20 33.13
CA ASP A 187 -30.07 -2.22 34.23
C ASP A 187 -28.75 -2.27 35.01
N LEU A 188 -27.67 -2.69 34.36
CA LEU A 188 -26.34 -2.80 34.94
C LEU A 188 -25.73 -1.38 35.09
N ASN A 189 -25.14 -1.11 36.25
CA ASN A 189 -24.57 0.20 36.57
C ASN A 189 -23.09 0.13 36.97
N ASN A 190 -22.58 -1.05 37.25
CA ASN A 190 -21.16 -1.26 37.56
C ASN A 190 -20.41 -1.62 36.27
N PRO A 191 -19.29 -0.93 35.91
CA PRO A 191 -18.58 -1.16 34.66
C PRO A 191 -18.02 -2.60 34.52
N ALA A 192 -17.61 -3.24 35.63
CA ALA A 192 -17.15 -4.61 35.59
C ALA A 192 -18.29 -5.61 35.27
N ASP A 193 -19.47 -5.40 35.85
CA ASP A 193 -20.65 -6.24 35.55
C ASP A 193 -21.10 -6.08 34.10
N ILE A 194 -21.02 -4.84 33.57
CA ILE A 194 -21.29 -4.54 32.16
C ILE A 194 -20.32 -5.31 31.26
N LEU A 195 -18.99 -5.22 31.50
CA LEU A 195 -18.01 -5.92 30.70
C LEU A 195 -18.12 -7.46 30.82
N ASN A 196 -18.43 -7.99 32.00
CA ASN A 196 -18.69 -9.41 32.20
C ASN A 196 -19.91 -9.88 31.40
N TYR A 197 -21.00 -9.08 31.41
CA TYR A 197 -22.18 -9.36 30.60
C TYR A 197 -21.84 -9.35 29.09
N VAL A 198 -21.15 -8.30 28.60
CA VAL A 198 -20.77 -8.17 27.20
C VAL A 198 -19.86 -9.31 26.79
N ASN A 199 -18.85 -9.68 27.60
CA ASN A 199 -17.95 -10.79 27.36
C ASN A 199 -18.71 -12.11 27.14
N HIS A 200 -19.64 -12.42 28.05
CA HIS A 200 -20.46 -13.62 27.92
C HIS A 200 -21.37 -13.60 26.69
N GLN A 201 -22.03 -12.47 26.41
CA GLN A 201 -22.95 -12.35 25.27
C GLN A 201 -22.24 -12.37 23.93
N LEU A 202 -21.05 -11.73 23.83
CA LEU A 202 -20.24 -11.75 22.61
C LEU A 202 -19.79 -13.16 22.25
N THR A 203 -19.34 -13.90 23.26
CA THR A 203 -18.95 -15.30 23.12
C THR A 203 -20.09 -16.18 22.56
N LEU A 204 -21.30 -15.97 23.08
CA LEU A 204 -22.49 -16.68 22.59
C LEU A 204 -22.86 -16.25 21.16
N ALA A 205 -22.84 -14.96 20.88
CA ALA A 205 -23.23 -14.40 19.59
C ALA A 205 -22.29 -14.84 18.43
N LEU A 206 -20.99 -14.97 18.73
CA LEU A 206 -19.99 -15.40 17.76
C LEU A 206 -19.73 -16.91 17.76
N HIS A 207 -20.51 -17.69 18.55
CA HIS A 207 -20.33 -19.13 18.73
C HIS A 207 -18.87 -19.52 19.04
N GLN A 208 -18.17 -18.66 19.78
CA GLN A 208 -16.80 -18.91 20.17
C GLN A 208 -16.79 -20.03 21.21
N THR A 209 -16.32 -21.20 20.82
CA THR A 209 -16.14 -22.34 21.72
C THR A 209 -14.66 -22.59 21.91
N PHE A 210 -14.29 -23.15 23.05
CA PHE A 210 -12.91 -23.46 23.39
C PHE A 210 -12.22 -24.42 22.40
N GLN A 211 -13.00 -25.30 21.74
CA GLN A 211 -12.47 -26.38 20.89
C GLN A 211 -12.41 -26.06 19.39
N GLU A 212 -13.18 -25.11 18.86
CA GLU A 212 -13.37 -24.93 17.42
C GLU A 212 -13.21 -23.49 16.91
N SER A 213 -12.85 -22.50 17.76
CA SER A 213 -12.82 -21.12 17.30
C SER A 213 -11.60 -20.85 16.42
N SER A 214 -11.81 -20.79 15.13
CA SER A 214 -10.85 -20.26 14.15
C SER A 214 -10.67 -18.75 14.25
N VAL A 215 -11.58 -18.04 14.93
CA VAL A 215 -11.61 -16.57 15.03
C VAL A 215 -11.82 -16.19 16.48
N LYS A 216 -10.82 -15.49 17.06
CA LYS A 216 -10.89 -14.92 18.41
C LYS A 216 -11.18 -13.42 18.28
N ASP A 217 -12.40 -13.08 17.89
CA ASP A 217 -12.83 -11.68 17.79
C ASP A 217 -13.26 -11.18 19.16
N GLY A 218 -12.75 -10.00 19.51
CA GLY A 218 -13.00 -9.36 20.78
C GLY A 218 -12.85 -7.86 20.70
N MET A 219 -12.76 -7.22 21.85
CA MET A 219 -12.41 -5.81 21.93
C MET A 219 -11.56 -5.50 23.16
N ASP A 220 -10.68 -4.54 23.00
CA ASP A 220 -10.03 -3.83 24.06
C ASP A 220 -10.87 -2.59 24.36
N ILE A 221 -11.16 -2.32 25.63
CA ILE A 221 -12.08 -1.24 26.00
C ILE A 221 -11.70 -0.60 27.33
N SER A 222 -11.87 0.72 27.40
CA SER A 222 -11.96 1.44 28.66
C SER A 222 -13.40 1.89 28.86
N LEU A 223 -14.03 1.44 29.94
CA LEU A 223 -15.42 1.78 30.32
C LEU A 223 -15.42 2.50 31.65
N CYS A 224 -16.01 3.69 31.64
CA CYS A 224 -16.20 4.54 32.82
C CYS A 224 -17.68 4.76 33.12
N VAL A 225 -18.03 4.76 34.39
CA VAL A 225 -19.35 5.17 34.88
C VAL A 225 -19.11 6.32 35.86
N LEU A 226 -19.50 7.53 35.46
CA LEU A 226 -19.37 8.76 36.27
C LEU A 226 -20.70 9.14 36.89
N ASN A 227 -20.74 9.29 38.21
CA ASN A 227 -21.83 9.97 38.87
C ASN A 227 -21.58 11.49 38.81
N THR A 228 -22.43 12.21 38.08
CA THR A 228 -22.27 13.65 37.84
C THR A 228 -22.50 14.53 39.05
N LYS A 229 -23.18 14.01 40.10
CA LYS A 229 -23.40 14.74 41.35
C LYS A 229 -22.28 14.54 42.36
N THR A 230 -21.83 13.30 42.52
CA THR A 230 -20.80 12.96 43.52
C THR A 230 -19.41 13.03 42.98
N LEU A 231 -19.23 13.09 41.64
CA LEU A 231 -17.94 12.98 40.90
C LEU A 231 -17.22 11.67 41.22
N GLU A 232 -17.94 10.64 41.61
CA GLU A 232 -17.41 9.29 41.72
C GLU A 232 -17.32 8.65 40.35
N LEU A 233 -16.12 8.22 39.98
CA LEU A 233 -15.83 7.51 38.75
C LEU A 233 -15.57 6.04 39.06
N ASN A 234 -16.37 5.15 38.48
CA ASN A 234 -16.10 3.73 38.47
C ASN A 234 -15.57 3.34 37.09
N TYR A 235 -14.42 2.65 37.06
CA TYR A 235 -13.74 2.25 35.85
C TYR A 235 -13.52 0.73 35.80
N SER A 236 -13.73 0.14 34.63
CA SER A 236 -13.29 -1.20 34.26
C SER A 236 -12.72 -1.17 32.86
N GLY A 237 -11.72 -1.98 32.59
CA GLY A 237 -11.09 -1.99 31.27
C GLY A 237 -10.54 -3.36 30.89
N ALA A 238 -10.55 -3.62 29.61
CA ALA A 238 -9.89 -4.73 28.93
C ALA A 238 -8.68 -4.17 28.17
N ASN A 239 -7.47 -4.48 28.61
CA ASN A 239 -6.16 -4.01 28.08
C ASN A 239 -5.96 -2.49 28.05
N ASN A 240 -7.00 -1.68 27.76
CA ASN A 240 -6.91 -0.22 27.59
C ASN A 240 -7.07 0.50 28.94
N PRO A 241 -6.00 1.15 29.49
CA PRO A 241 -6.08 1.95 30.71
C PRO A 241 -6.75 3.29 30.45
N ILE A 242 -7.11 4.00 31.54
CA ILE A 242 -7.45 5.42 31.47
C ILE A 242 -6.37 6.27 32.13
N TYR A 243 -6.28 7.53 31.69
CA TYR A 243 -5.43 8.53 32.33
C TYR A 243 -6.26 9.59 33.03
N ILE A 244 -5.87 9.96 34.25
CA ILE A 244 -6.49 10.99 35.05
C ILE A 244 -5.46 12.04 35.42
N ILE A 245 -5.78 13.30 35.20
CA ILE A 245 -4.97 14.44 35.63
C ILE A 245 -5.77 15.18 36.70
N HIS A 246 -5.35 15.06 37.94
CA HIS A 246 -5.95 15.81 39.06
C HIS A 246 -5.45 17.25 39.05
N GLN A 247 -6.39 18.22 39.09
CA GLN A 247 -6.07 19.64 39.14
C GLN A 247 -5.90 20.06 40.61
N ILE A 248 -4.67 19.96 41.10
CA ILE A 248 -4.35 20.32 42.49
C ILE A 248 -3.69 21.70 42.50
N GLU A 249 -4.30 22.68 43.18
CA GLU A 249 -3.72 24.01 43.34
C GLU A 249 -2.34 23.92 44.01
N ASN A 250 -1.35 24.62 43.39
CA ASN A 250 0.03 24.74 43.87
C ASN A 250 0.83 23.42 44.00
N ALA A 251 0.38 22.32 43.37
CA ALA A 251 1.12 21.06 43.33
C ALA A 251 1.63 20.72 41.93
N VAL A 252 2.66 19.90 41.86
CA VAL A 252 3.14 19.34 40.59
C VAL A 252 2.09 18.37 40.08
N THR A 253 1.41 18.77 39.02
CA THR A 253 0.39 17.94 38.38
C THR A 253 1.04 16.68 37.79
N ARG A 254 0.44 15.55 38.08
CA ARG A 254 0.87 14.24 37.55
C ARG A 254 -0.28 13.53 36.88
N ILE A 255 0.05 12.79 35.85
CA ILE A 255 -0.91 11.89 35.22
C ILE A 255 -0.93 10.57 36.00
N SER A 256 -2.11 10.18 36.43
CA SER A 256 -2.38 8.89 37.08
C SER A 256 -2.89 7.91 36.04
N GLU A 257 -2.26 6.75 35.93
CA GLU A 257 -2.73 5.66 35.07
C GLU A 257 -3.54 4.67 35.89
N VAL A 258 -4.80 4.47 35.53
CA VAL A 258 -5.64 3.42 36.10
C VAL A 258 -5.59 2.22 35.15
N LYS A 259 -4.88 1.17 35.57
CA LYS A 259 -4.62 -0.01 34.73
C LYS A 259 -5.87 -0.83 34.49
N ALA A 260 -6.00 -1.40 33.30
CA ALA A 260 -7.02 -2.38 32.92
C ALA A 260 -6.65 -3.80 33.38
N ASP A 261 -7.63 -4.70 33.29
CA ASP A 261 -7.39 -6.14 33.30
C ASP A 261 -6.66 -6.53 31.98
N LYS A 262 -5.78 -7.55 32.03
CA LYS A 262 -4.88 -7.89 30.91
C LYS A 262 -5.44 -8.98 30.01
N PHE A 263 -6.68 -8.85 29.64
CA PHE A 263 -7.35 -9.72 28.67
C PHE A 263 -8.45 -8.92 27.97
N PRO A 264 -8.74 -9.23 26.68
CA PRO A 264 -9.80 -8.57 25.93
C PRO A 264 -11.20 -9.08 26.32
N VAL A 265 -12.23 -8.33 25.99
CA VAL A 265 -13.60 -8.82 25.95
C VAL A 265 -13.74 -9.80 24.77
N GLY A 266 -14.38 -10.95 24.95
CA GLY A 266 -14.55 -11.96 23.90
C GLY A 266 -13.46 -13.04 23.88
N ALA A 267 -12.46 -12.99 24.76
CA ALA A 267 -11.44 -14.01 24.85
C ALA A 267 -11.70 -15.02 25.96
N PHE A 268 -11.51 -16.28 25.65
CA PHE A 268 -11.32 -17.33 26.64
C PHE A 268 -9.84 -17.41 26.99
N VAL A 269 -9.51 -17.28 28.27
CA VAL A 269 -8.19 -17.57 28.77
C VAL A 269 -8.26 -18.83 29.62
N ASP A 270 -7.52 -19.86 29.25
CA ASP A 270 -7.36 -21.11 29.99
C ASP A 270 -8.64 -21.80 30.49
N GLU A 271 -9.63 -21.99 29.61
CA GLU A 271 -10.92 -22.67 29.91
C GLU A 271 -11.76 -21.99 31.02
N GLN A 272 -11.32 -20.86 31.55
CA GLN A 272 -12.05 -20.13 32.59
C GLN A 272 -12.56 -18.79 32.03
N VAL A 273 -13.83 -18.48 32.39
CA VAL A 273 -14.39 -17.15 32.15
C VAL A 273 -13.69 -16.19 33.10
N GLN A 274 -12.83 -15.33 32.56
CA GLN A 274 -12.20 -14.26 33.31
C GLN A 274 -13.25 -13.22 33.70
N SER A 275 -13.15 -12.71 34.93
CA SER A 275 -14.04 -11.65 35.42
C SER A 275 -13.28 -10.31 35.47
N PHE A 276 -13.90 -9.28 34.91
CA PHE A 276 -13.40 -7.91 34.97
C PHE A 276 -13.52 -7.33 36.38
N THR A 277 -12.60 -6.42 36.70
CA THR A 277 -12.57 -5.75 37.99
C THR A 277 -12.99 -4.28 37.89
N SER A 278 -13.75 -3.77 38.83
CA SER A 278 -14.11 -2.36 38.93
C SER A 278 -13.18 -1.62 39.89
N LYS A 279 -12.75 -0.41 39.50
CA LYS A 279 -11.95 0.51 40.31
C LYS A 279 -12.69 1.79 40.53
N GLN A 280 -12.85 2.18 41.79
CA GLN A 280 -13.53 3.41 42.20
C GLN A 280 -12.51 4.52 42.43
N ILE A 281 -12.78 5.69 41.85
CA ILE A 281 -11.93 6.88 41.93
C ILE A 281 -12.81 8.07 42.29
N GLN A 282 -12.43 8.82 43.32
CA GLN A 282 -13.08 10.09 43.63
C GLN A 282 -12.41 11.20 42.82
N LEU A 283 -13.14 11.77 41.89
CA LEU A 283 -12.71 12.93 41.09
C LEU A 283 -13.05 14.23 41.84
N GLN A 284 -12.34 15.27 41.44
CA GLN A 284 -12.60 16.64 41.86
C GLN A 284 -13.03 17.49 40.65
N LYS A 285 -13.69 18.60 40.93
CA LYS A 285 -14.05 19.54 39.86
C LYS A 285 -12.84 20.02 39.10
N ASN A 286 -12.94 20.02 37.77
CA ASN A 286 -11.88 20.33 36.81
C ASN A 286 -10.84 19.20 36.57
N ASP A 287 -10.95 18.05 37.21
CA ASP A 287 -10.12 16.90 36.83
C ASP A 287 -10.34 16.50 35.39
N LEU A 288 -9.28 15.99 34.77
CA LEU A 288 -9.31 15.56 33.38
C LEU A 288 -9.23 14.03 33.29
N VAL A 289 -10.12 13.44 32.54
CA VAL A 289 -10.14 11.99 32.28
C VAL A 289 -9.95 11.73 30.79
N TYR A 290 -9.02 10.83 30.45
CA TYR A 290 -8.75 10.45 29.06
C TYR A 290 -8.92 8.96 28.86
N LEU A 291 -9.71 8.60 27.84
CA LEU A 291 -9.88 7.25 27.33
C LEU A 291 -9.32 7.21 25.91
N PHE A 292 -8.73 6.09 25.50
CA PHE A 292 -8.09 6.01 24.18
C PHE A 292 -7.92 4.55 23.73
N SER A 293 -7.80 4.35 22.39
CA SER A 293 -7.31 3.14 21.76
C SER A 293 -5.79 3.20 21.57
N ASP A 294 -5.18 2.11 21.13
CA ASP A 294 -3.73 2.03 20.99
C ASP A 294 -3.18 2.72 19.73
N GLY A 295 -4.01 2.96 18.70
CA GLY A 295 -3.58 3.43 17.38
C GLY A 295 -2.83 4.76 17.39
N PHE A 296 -3.10 5.67 18.37
CA PHE A 296 -2.32 6.88 18.51
C PHE A 296 -0.87 6.58 18.93
N ALA A 297 -0.70 5.71 19.91
CA ALA A 297 0.60 5.35 20.46
C ALA A 297 1.39 4.44 19.53
N ASP A 298 0.70 3.65 18.74
CA ASP A 298 1.27 2.66 17.84
C ASP A 298 1.62 3.22 16.45
N GLN A 299 1.18 4.45 16.14
CA GLN A 299 1.51 5.10 14.88
C GLN A 299 3.02 5.24 14.67
N PHE A 300 3.49 4.75 13.53
CA PHE A 300 4.87 4.96 13.09
C PHE A 300 5.05 6.34 12.46
N GLY A 301 6.19 6.98 12.77
CA GLY A 301 6.47 8.31 12.25
C GLY A 301 7.79 8.92 12.74
N GLY A 302 7.88 10.24 12.58
CA GLY A 302 9.09 11.03 12.87
C GLY A 302 10.25 10.67 11.95
N ASP A 303 11.39 11.35 12.12
CA ASP A 303 12.57 11.21 11.24
C ASP A 303 13.15 9.79 11.19
N LYS A 304 12.85 8.97 12.20
CA LYS A 304 13.39 7.61 12.35
C LYS A 304 12.37 6.50 12.12
N GLY A 305 11.14 6.83 11.70
CA GLY A 305 10.08 5.85 11.46
C GLY A 305 9.78 4.96 12.67
N LYS A 306 9.73 5.51 13.90
CA LYS A 306 9.48 4.75 15.14
C LYS A 306 8.04 4.89 15.60
N LYS A 307 7.55 3.95 16.44
CA LYS A 307 6.26 4.12 17.12
C LYS A 307 6.26 5.37 18.00
N PHE A 308 5.09 6.05 18.05
CA PHE A 308 4.87 7.24 18.88
C PHE A 308 5.06 6.94 20.37
N LYS A 309 4.45 5.90 20.87
CA LYS A 309 4.45 5.37 22.23
C LYS A 309 3.63 6.19 23.22
N TYR A 310 3.04 5.48 24.19
CA TYR A 310 2.22 6.05 25.28
C TYR A 310 2.94 7.14 26.11
N LYS A 311 4.25 7.08 26.22
CA LYS A 311 5.01 8.12 26.94
C LYS A 311 4.81 9.49 26.31
N GLN A 312 4.96 9.59 24.98
CA GLN A 312 4.78 10.87 24.28
C GLN A 312 3.33 11.36 24.36
N LEU A 313 2.34 10.44 24.29
CA LEU A 313 0.93 10.80 24.50
C LEU A 313 0.72 11.41 25.88
N LYS A 314 1.22 10.77 26.94
CA LYS A 314 1.15 11.29 28.32
C LYS A 314 1.79 12.67 28.43
N ASP A 315 2.96 12.85 27.86
CA ASP A 315 3.69 14.12 27.88
C ASP A 315 2.84 15.24 27.24
N ILE A 316 2.21 14.98 26.07
CA ILE A 316 1.34 15.96 25.39
C ILE A 316 0.11 16.29 26.24
N LEU A 317 -0.57 15.28 26.81
CA LEU A 317 -1.76 15.51 27.64
C LEU A 317 -1.42 16.36 28.87
N LEU A 318 -0.29 16.07 29.49
CA LEU A 318 0.19 16.81 30.68
C LEU A 318 0.61 18.25 30.34
N GLU A 319 1.35 18.45 29.26
CA GLU A 319 1.79 19.78 28.81
C GLU A 319 0.61 20.71 28.48
N ASN A 320 -0.49 20.15 27.97
CA ASN A 320 -1.63 20.93 27.49
C ASN A 320 -2.86 20.91 28.41
N GLN A 321 -2.75 20.37 29.62
CA GLN A 321 -3.85 20.18 30.55
C GLN A 321 -4.65 21.45 30.89
N ASN A 322 -4.02 22.62 30.82
CA ASN A 322 -4.63 23.90 31.14
C ASN A 322 -5.39 24.54 29.98
N LEU A 323 -5.26 23.98 28.78
CA LEU A 323 -5.97 24.45 27.59
C LEU A 323 -7.42 23.96 27.56
N SER A 324 -8.24 24.60 26.76
CA SER A 324 -9.60 24.12 26.50
C SER A 324 -9.57 22.75 25.83
N MET A 325 -10.64 21.97 25.99
CA MET A 325 -10.75 20.65 25.37
C MET A 325 -10.66 20.69 23.84
N ILE A 326 -11.14 21.76 23.21
CA ILE A 326 -11.06 21.98 21.76
C ILE A 326 -9.61 22.21 21.32
N GLU A 327 -8.85 23.00 22.08
CA GLU A 327 -7.42 23.25 21.79
C GLU A 327 -6.61 21.96 21.97
N GLN A 328 -6.88 21.19 23.03
CA GLN A 328 -6.21 19.90 23.26
C GLN A 328 -6.45 18.92 22.11
N ARG A 329 -7.71 18.80 21.63
CA ARG A 329 -8.04 18.02 20.43
C ARG A 329 -7.20 18.44 19.22
N SER A 330 -7.17 19.76 18.94
CA SER A 330 -6.45 20.31 17.80
C SER A 330 -4.93 20.02 17.88
N ILE A 331 -4.35 20.10 19.09
CA ILE A 331 -2.95 19.77 19.32
C ILE A 331 -2.68 18.28 19.08
N LEU A 332 -3.53 17.39 19.58
CA LEU A 332 -3.41 15.95 19.36
C LEU A 332 -3.48 15.62 17.87
N GLU A 333 -4.44 16.18 17.14
CA GLU A 333 -4.60 15.98 15.70
C GLU A 333 -3.38 16.47 14.92
N ASN A 334 -2.87 17.65 15.24
CA ASN A 334 -1.67 18.20 14.62
C ASN A 334 -0.41 17.36 14.93
N LYS A 335 -0.23 16.93 16.19
CA LYS A 335 0.88 16.10 16.61
C LYS A 335 0.85 14.74 15.92
N PHE A 336 -0.32 14.11 15.86
CA PHE A 336 -0.51 12.83 15.14
C PHE A 336 -0.18 12.97 13.65
N THR A 337 -0.73 13.98 12.99
CA THR A 337 -0.54 14.22 11.55
C THR A 337 0.94 14.52 11.22
N ASN A 338 1.57 15.38 12.01
CA ASN A 338 2.98 15.71 11.83
C ASN A 338 3.91 14.53 12.09
N TRP A 339 3.60 13.72 13.12
CA TRP A 339 4.35 12.51 13.43
C TRP A 339 4.24 11.48 12.31
N LYS A 340 3.02 11.18 11.87
CA LYS A 340 2.76 10.24 10.78
C LYS A 340 3.45 10.69 9.48
N GLY A 341 3.45 11.98 9.18
CA GLY A 341 4.02 12.53 7.97
C GLY A 341 3.44 11.86 6.71
N LYS A 342 4.32 11.31 5.86
CA LYS A 342 3.94 10.61 4.63
C LYS A 342 3.66 9.11 4.81
N LEU A 343 3.86 8.57 6.00
CA LEU A 343 3.59 7.16 6.27
C LEU A 343 2.08 6.91 6.33
N GLU A 344 1.68 5.67 6.09
CA GLU A 344 0.29 5.25 6.24
C GLU A 344 -0.12 5.23 7.71
N GLN A 345 -1.40 5.43 7.97
CA GLN A 345 -1.97 5.21 9.29
C GLN A 345 -1.96 3.71 9.59
N VAL A 346 -1.49 3.32 10.77
CA VAL A 346 -1.29 1.91 11.13
C VAL A 346 -2.58 1.28 11.62
N ASP A 347 -3.35 2.03 12.42
CA ASP A 347 -4.59 1.56 13.03
C ASP A 347 -5.61 2.69 13.18
N ASP A 348 -6.84 2.34 13.57
CA ASP A 348 -7.86 3.31 13.95
C ASP A 348 -7.38 4.11 15.17
N VAL A 349 -7.75 5.37 15.26
CA VAL A 349 -7.34 6.25 16.38
C VAL A 349 -8.56 6.83 17.06
N LEU A 350 -8.64 6.58 18.36
CA LEU A 350 -9.63 7.15 19.23
C LEU A 350 -8.98 7.73 20.50
N VAL A 351 -9.23 9.00 20.78
CA VAL A 351 -8.86 9.65 22.04
C VAL A 351 -10.04 10.50 22.51
N ILE A 352 -10.51 10.26 23.71
CA ILE A 352 -11.57 11.02 24.37
C ILE A 352 -10.94 11.78 25.52
N GLY A 353 -11.23 13.07 25.63
CA GLY A 353 -10.87 13.88 26.78
C GLY A 353 -12.12 14.49 27.40
N ILE A 354 -12.28 14.38 28.74
CA ILE A 354 -13.39 14.89 29.49
C ILE A 354 -12.86 15.70 30.67
N LYS A 355 -13.39 16.91 30.86
CA LYS A 355 -13.18 17.73 32.05
C LYS A 355 -14.43 17.71 32.88
N VAL A 356 -14.33 17.27 34.15
CA VAL A 356 -15.45 17.12 35.07
C VAL A 356 -15.69 18.34 35.95
#